data_84d2284eba2451bdefaf9895f31d14da
#
_entry.id   84d2284eba2451bdefaf9895f31d14da
#
_cell.length_a   1.000
_cell.length_b   1.000
_cell.length_c   1.000
_cell.angle_alpha   90.00
_cell.angle_beta   90.00
_cell.angle_gamma   90.00
#
_symmetry.space_group_name_H-M   'P 1'
#
loop_
_entity.id
_entity.type
_entity.pdbx_description
1 polymer ?
#
loop_
_entity_poly.entity_id
_entity_poly.type
_entity_poly.pdbx_seq_one_letter_code
_entity_poly.pdbx_strand_id
1 'polypeptide(L)'
;LKDKKYDQALKAANKALDKTPNHRGAMMCKALVFISEKKYIEADKVLTNLIIFLEKNLEDDDKTGIGTLAAAYANRGIIKDRNKNYEGALKDYARALGIDHEAVAGPGLGTIILNYKFKSSSVRERALYLNEQLQLPEDERVLSIEELDAGQVMHKPGKL
;
A
#
# COMPACT_ATOMS: atom_id res chain seq x y z
N LEU A 1 18.82 7.14 -14.26
CA LEU A 1 19.30 6.74 -12.92
C LEU A 1 18.23 6.01 -12.09
N LYS A 2 16.95 6.43 -12.16
CA LYS A 2 15.84 5.80 -11.42
C LYS A 2 15.53 4.40 -11.99
N ASP A 3 15.50 4.28 -13.30
CA ASP A 3 15.18 3.04 -14.03
C ASP A 3 16.20 1.92 -13.73
N LYS A 4 17.49 2.24 -13.69
CA LYS A 4 18.53 1.25 -13.33
C LYS A 4 18.36 0.68 -11.91
N LYS A 5 17.87 1.47 -10.96
CA LYS A 5 17.62 0.99 -9.59
C LYS A 5 16.40 0.07 -9.53
N TYR A 6 15.36 0.36 -10.30
CA TYR A 6 14.18 -0.50 -10.39
C TYR A 6 14.51 -1.83 -11.08
N ASP A 7 15.28 -1.81 -12.17
CA ASP A 7 15.74 -3.02 -12.84
C ASP A 7 16.58 -3.92 -11.92
N GLN A 8 17.48 -3.32 -11.15
CA GLN A 8 18.29 -4.07 -10.18
C GLN A 8 17.42 -4.66 -9.06
N ALA A 9 16.45 -3.91 -8.56
CA ALA A 9 15.53 -4.37 -7.54
C ALA A 9 14.66 -5.53 -8.05
N LEU A 10 14.14 -5.42 -9.28
CA LEU A 10 13.37 -6.50 -9.93
C LEU A 10 14.20 -7.76 -10.16
N LYS A 11 15.45 -7.62 -10.63
CA LYS A 11 16.36 -8.76 -10.80
C LYS A 11 16.64 -9.47 -9.48
N ALA A 12 16.90 -8.70 -8.41
CA ALA A 12 17.13 -9.26 -7.08
C ALA A 12 15.87 -9.95 -6.53
N ALA A 13 14.70 -9.33 -6.67
CA ALA A 13 13.43 -9.91 -6.26
C ALA A 13 13.11 -11.19 -7.03
N ASN A 14 13.27 -11.22 -8.34
CA ASN A 14 13.04 -12.41 -9.16
C ASN A 14 13.99 -13.53 -8.75
N LYS A 15 15.29 -13.26 -8.57
CA LYS A 15 16.26 -14.25 -8.11
C LYS A 15 15.90 -14.85 -6.73
N ALA A 16 15.33 -14.05 -5.85
CA ALA A 16 14.83 -14.52 -4.55
C ALA A 16 13.59 -15.41 -4.72
N LEU A 17 12.68 -15.04 -5.61
CA LEU A 17 11.46 -15.78 -5.92
C LEU A 17 11.74 -17.10 -6.64
N ASP A 18 12.78 -17.17 -7.48
CA ASP A 18 13.23 -18.42 -8.12
C ASP A 18 13.68 -19.45 -7.07
N LYS A 19 14.29 -18.99 -5.98
CA LYS A 19 14.73 -19.84 -4.87
C LYS A 19 13.61 -20.15 -3.87
N THR A 20 12.77 -19.17 -3.61
CA THR A 20 11.68 -19.23 -2.62
C THR A 20 10.46 -18.54 -3.20
N PRO A 21 9.56 -19.28 -3.87
CA PRO A 21 8.43 -18.71 -4.64
C PRO A 21 7.52 -17.76 -3.85
N ASN A 22 7.42 -17.98 -2.53
CA ASN A 22 6.59 -17.16 -1.64
C ASN A 22 7.42 -16.24 -0.72
N HIS A 23 8.62 -15.85 -1.14
CA HIS A 23 9.45 -14.94 -0.37
C HIS A 23 8.79 -13.56 -0.25
N ARG A 24 8.13 -13.31 0.90
CA ARG A 24 7.27 -12.14 1.13
C ARG A 24 7.94 -10.79 0.86
N GLY A 25 9.21 -10.63 1.26
CA GLY A 25 9.97 -9.42 0.99
C GLY A 25 10.25 -9.17 -0.50
N ALA A 26 10.52 -10.24 -1.25
CA ALA A 26 10.74 -10.16 -2.69
C ALA A 26 9.43 -9.85 -3.45
N MET A 27 8.31 -10.44 -3.04
CA MET A 27 6.99 -10.11 -3.60
C MET A 27 6.64 -8.65 -3.33
N MET A 28 6.82 -8.16 -2.10
CA MET A 28 6.58 -6.75 -1.76
C MET A 28 7.50 -5.83 -2.58
N CYS A 29 8.79 -6.11 -2.66
CA CYS A 29 9.73 -5.34 -3.48
C CYS A 29 9.27 -5.24 -4.94
N LYS A 30 8.90 -6.36 -5.54
CA LYS A 30 8.38 -6.42 -6.91
C LYS A 30 7.11 -5.58 -7.08
N ALA A 31 6.17 -5.67 -6.15
CA ALA A 31 4.95 -4.87 -6.18
C ALA A 31 5.25 -3.37 -6.10
N LEU A 32 6.13 -2.94 -5.19
CA LEU A 32 6.51 -1.53 -5.04
C LEU A 32 7.18 -0.97 -6.29
N VAL A 33 8.02 -1.77 -6.97
CA VAL A 33 8.61 -1.36 -8.26
C VAL A 33 7.52 -1.19 -9.31
N PHE A 34 6.60 -2.14 -9.44
CA PHE A 34 5.49 -2.04 -10.39
C PHE A 34 4.60 -0.83 -10.12
N ILE A 35 4.29 -0.51 -8.86
CA ILE A 35 3.55 0.72 -8.52
C ILE A 35 4.33 1.96 -8.96
N SER A 36 5.64 2.00 -8.72
CA SER A 36 6.51 3.12 -9.10
C SER A 36 6.59 3.33 -10.61
N GLU A 37 6.48 2.24 -11.37
CA GLU A 37 6.43 2.25 -12.85
C GLU A 37 5.01 2.42 -13.39
N LYS A 38 4.01 2.61 -12.53
CA LYS A 38 2.57 2.70 -12.88
C LYS A 38 2.02 1.44 -13.55
N LYS A 39 2.68 0.29 -13.37
CA LYS A 39 2.23 -1.04 -13.81
C LYS A 39 1.26 -1.60 -12.78
N TYR A 40 0.07 -1.00 -12.69
CA TYR A 40 -0.88 -1.27 -11.61
C TYR A 40 -1.51 -2.65 -11.67
N ILE A 41 -1.71 -3.20 -12.86
CA ILE A 41 -2.27 -4.55 -13.05
C ILE A 41 -1.30 -5.60 -12.49
N GLU A 42 -0.02 -5.49 -12.83
CA GLU A 42 1.03 -6.41 -12.37
C GLU A 42 1.24 -6.26 -10.85
N ALA A 43 1.22 -5.03 -10.36
CA ALA A 43 1.34 -4.77 -8.93
C ALA A 43 0.18 -5.37 -8.12
N ASP A 44 -1.06 -5.17 -8.57
CA ASP A 44 -2.26 -5.74 -7.94
C ASP A 44 -2.19 -7.26 -7.87
N LYS A 45 -1.76 -7.90 -8.97
CA LYS A 45 -1.60 -9.37 -9.03
C LYS A 45 -0.59 -9.89 -8.01
N VAL A 46 0.57 -9.22 -7.90
CA VAL A 46 1.60 -9.61 -6.93
C VAL A 46 1.12 -9.40 -5.50
N LEU A 47 0.47 -8.27 -5.21
CA LEU A 47 -0.06 -7.98 -3.87
C LEU A 47 -1.18 -8.93 -3.49
N THR A 48 -2.07 -9.26 -4.42
CA THR A 48 -3.15 -10.22 -4.17
C THR A 48 -2.58 -11.60 -3.83
N ASN A 49 -1.58 -12.08 -4.57
CA ASN A 49 -0.93 -13.36 -4.25
C ASN A 49 -0.22 -13.31 -2.89
N LEU A 50 0.44 -12.19 -2.56
CA LEU A 50 1.09 -12.00 -1.27
C LEU A 50 0.07 -12.02 -0.11
N ILE A 51 -1.05 -11.33 -0.27
CA ILE A 51 -2.13 -11.31 0.73
C ILE A 51 -2.67 -12.71 0.96
N ILE A 52 -3.04 -13.43 -0.11
CA ILE A 52 -3.55 -14.80 -0.01
C ILE A 52 -2.56 -15.72 0.70
N PHE A 53 -1.27 -15.61 0.36
CA PHE A 53 -0.23 -16.40 1.00
C PHE A 53 -0.11 -16.08 2.49
N LEU A 54 -0.06 -14.80 2.86
CA LEU A 54 0.06 -14.38 4.25
C LEU A 54 -1.18 -14.74 5.07
N GLU A 55 -2.39 -14.49 4.56
CA GLU A 55 -3.63 -14.85 5.28
C GLU A 55 -3.72 -16.35 5.59
N LYS A 56 -3.12 -17.19 4.75
CA LYS A 56 -3.13 -18.64 4.93
C LYS A 56 -2.04 -19.15 5.87
N ASN A 57 -0.90 -18.47 5.92
CA ASN A 57 0.32 -19.00 6.54
C ASN A 57 0.89 -18.11 7.65
N LEU A 58 0.21 -17.01 8.00
CA LEU A 58 0.68 -16.10 9.03
C LEU A 58 0.42 -16.68 10.42
N GLU A 59 1.45 -16.67 11.25
CA GLU A 59 1.36 -17.01 12.66
C GLU A 59 1.11 -15.74 13.50
N ASP A 60 0.42 -15.88 14.64
CA ASP A 60 -0.02 -14.74 15.46
C ASP A 60 1.16 -13.92 16.05
N ASP A 61 2.32 -14.53 16.20
CA ASP A 61 3.53 -13.90 16.71
C ASP A 61 4.48 -13.37 15.62
N ASP A 62 4.17 -13.62 14.34
CA ASP A 62 4.96 -13.10 13.20
C ASP A 62 4.70 -11.61 12.94
N LYS A 63 5.24 -10.76 13.80
CA LYS A 63 5.10 -9.29 13.67
C LYS A 63 5.51 -8.75 12.30
N THR A 64 6.56 -9.32 11.70
CA THR A 64 7.02 -8.91 10.36
C THR A 64 6.00 -9.29 9.29
N GLY A 65 5.41 -10.47 9.40
CA GLY A 65 4.34 -10.93 8.52
C GLY A 65 3.09 -10.09 8.65
N ILE A 66 2.68 -9.79 9.89
CA ILE A 66 1.53 -8.91 10.19
C ILE A 66 1.73 -7.54 9.53
N GLY A 67 2.88 -6.89 9.75
CA GLY A 67 3.19 -5.61 9.12
C GLY A 67 3.27 -5.68 7.58
N THR A 68 3.76 -6.81 7.03
CA THR A 68 3.79 -7.03 5.59
C THR A 68 2.38 -7.19 5.01
N LEU A 69 1.49 -7.89 5.72
CA LEU A 69 0.09 -8.04 5.31
C LEU A 69 -0.65 -6.71 5.32
N ALA A 70 -0.49 -5.92 6.38
CA ALA A 70 -1.07 -4.58 6.46
C ALA A 70 -0.57 -3.67 5.31
N ALA A 71 0.75 -3.68 5.05
CA ALA A 71 1.34 -2.91 3.94
C ALA A 71 0.87 -3.40 2.57
N ALA A 72 0.65 -4.70 2.38
CA ALA A 72 0.14 -5.25 1.13
C ALA A 72 -1.30 -4.78 0.85
N TYR A 73 -2.17 -4.82 1.85
CA TYR A 73 -3.52 -4.26 1.74
C TYR A 73 -3.49 -2.75 1.47
N ALA A 74 -2.69 -1.98 2.22
CA ALA A 74 -2.58 -0.53 2.02
C ALA A 74 -2.13 -0.17 0.59
N ASN A 75 -1.10 -0.85 0.08
CA ASN A 75 -0.60 -0.62 -1.28
C ASN A 75 -1.60 -1.05 -2.36
N ARG A 76 -2.34 -2.14 -2.16
CA ARG A 76 -3.41 -2.54 -3.08
C ARG A 76 -4.58 -1.55 -3.05
N GLY A 77 -4.91 -1.02 -1.89
CA GLY A 77 -5.86 0.09 -1.74
C GLY A 77 -5.46 1.31 -2.55
N ILE A 78 -4.18 1.72 -2.48
CA ILE A 78 -3.64 2.84 -3.29
C ILE A 78 -3.79 2.57 -4.79
N ILE A 79 -3.53 1.34 -5.26
CA ILE A 79 -3.72 0.99 -6.68
C ILE A 79 -5.19 1.14 -7.07
N LYS A 80 -6.11 0.60 -6.27
CA LYS A 80 -7.55 0.69 -6.52
C LYS A 80 -8.04 2.14 -6.54
N ASP A 81 -7.56 2.96 -5.61
CA ASP A 81 -7.86 4.39 -5.51
C ASP A 81 -7.42 5.13 -6.77
N ARG A 82 -6.18 4.92 -7.22
CA ARG A 82 -5.65 5.48 -8.46
C ARG A 82 -6.41 5.03 -9.71
N ASN A 83 -6.96 3.83 -9.68
CA ASN A 83 -7.82 3.29 -10.74
C ASN A 83 -9.30 3.66 -10.56
N LYS A 84 -9.62 4.57 -9.65
CA LYS A 84 -10.98 5.05 -9.36
C LYS A 84 -11.94 3.97 -8.84
N ASN A 85 -11.41 2.84 -8.35
CA ASN A 85 -12.18 1.83 -7.63
C ASN A 85 -12.20 2.20 -6.13
N TYR A 86 -12.93 3.23 -5.78
CA TYR A 86 -12.91 3.84 -4.46
C TYR A 86 -13.49 2.92 -3.37
N GLU A 87 -14.54 2.18 -3.67
CA GLU A 87 -15.12 1.20 -2.74
C GLU A 87 -14.14 0.06 -2.46
N GLY A 88 -13.48 -0.46 -3.50
CA GLY A 88 -12.45 -1.47 -3.36
C GLY A 88 -11.22 -0.95 -2.61
N ALA A 89 -10.85 0.32 -2.81
CA ALA A 89 -9.79 0.98 -2.08
C ALA A 89 -10.13 1.10 -0.58
N LEU A 90 -11.34 1.59 -0.26
CA LEU A 90 -11.80 1.73 1.12
C LEU A 90 -11.80 0.39 1.85
N LYS A 91 -12.24 -0.70 1.20
CA LYS A 91 -12.18 -2.05 1.78
C LYS A 91 -10.75 -2.48 2.13
N ASP A 92 -9.82 -2.26 1.22
CA ASP A 92 -8.42 -2.62 1.44
C ASP A 92 -7.76 -1.72 2.52
N TYR A 93 -8.06 -0.43 2.54
CA TYR A 93 -7.60 0.48 3.59
C TYR A 93 -8.13 0.08 4.98
N ALA A 94 -9.42 -0.26 5.07
CA ALA A 94 -10.02 -0.71 6.32
C ALA A 94 -9.38 -2.02 6.82
N ARG A 95 -9.07 -2.95 5.91
CA ARG A 95 -8.34 -4.19 6.26
C ARG A 95 -6.93 -3.89 6.76
N ALA A 96 -6.18 -3.03 6.07
CA ALA A 96 -4.84 -2.63 6.49
C ALA A 96 -4.83 -2.03 7.90
N LEU A 97 -5.74 -1.09 8.17
CA LEU A 97 -5.89 -0.43 9.47
C LEU A 97 -6.35 -1.40 10.57
N GLY A 98 -7.17 -2.39 10.23
CA GLY A 98 -7.61 -3.42 11.18
C GLY A 98 -6.51 -4.42 11.56
N ILE A 99 -5.52 -4.63 10.68
CA ILE A 99 -4.37 -5.53 10.91
C ILE A 99 -3.29 -4.82 11.72
N ASP A 100 -2.86 -3.65 11.28
CA ASP A 100 -1.83 -2.86 11.94
C ASP A 100 -2.05 -1.36 11.67
N HIS A 101 -2.83 -0.73 12.53
CA HIS A 101 -3.21 0.67 12.36
C HIS A 101 -2.04 1.64 12.57
N GLU A 102 -1.01 1.26 13.33
CA GLU A 102 0.17 2.11 13.55
C GLU A 102 1.10 2.06 12.36
N ALA A 103 1.36 0.86 11.82
CA ALA A 103 2.26 0.68 10.68
C ALA A 103 1.77 1.38 9.40
N VAL A 104 0.46 1.52 9.22
CA VAL A 104 -0.14 2.10 8.00
C VAL A 104 -0.78 3.47 8.21
N ALA A 105 -0.83 3.99 9.43
CA ALA A 105 -1.45 5.27 9.72
C ALA A 105 -0.71 6.47 9.11
N GLY A 106 0.55 6.29 8.73
CA GLY A 106 1.41 7.35 8.21
C GLY A 106 2.29 7.99 9.29
N PRO A 107 3.05 9.03 8.94
CA PRO A 107 3.98 9.66 9.89
C PRO A 107 3.22 10.25 11.08
N GLY A 108 3.75 10.04 12.28
CA GLY A 108 3.20 10.58 13.52
C GLY A 108 3.17 12.12 13.54
N LEU A 109 2.34 12.68 14.42
CA LEU A 109 2.16 14.14 14.58
C LEU A 109 3.47 14.95 14.66
N GLY A 110 4.51 14.41 15.29
CA GLY A 110 5.82 15.06 15.38
C GLY A 110 6.52 15.24 14.03
N THR A 111 6.36 14.28 13.13
CA THR A 111 6.93 14.37 11.77
C THR A 111 6.15 15.36 10.88
N ILE A 112 4.85 15.49 11.13
CA ILE A 112 3.97 16.46 10.45
C ILE A 112 4.34 17.89 10.82
N ILE A 113 4.64 18.15 12.10
CA ILE A 113 5.01 19.49 12.59
C ILE A 113 6.38 19.93 12.04
N LEU A 114 7.33 19.01 11.90
CA LEU A 114 8.68 19.32 11.41
C LEU A 114 8.76 19.45 9.88
N ASN A 115 7.85 18.81 9.13
CA ASN A 115 7.84 18.80 7.67
C ASN A 115 6.55 19.41 7.09
N TYR A 116 6.28 20.68 7.43
CA TYR A 116 5.08 21.41 6.98
C TYR A 116 4.87 21.45 5.43
N LYS A 117 5.85 21.05 4.64
CA LYS A 117 5.80 21.07 3.16
C LYS A 117 5.28 19.80 2.49
N PHE A 118 5.12 18.68 3.22
CA PHE A 118 4.66 17.43 2.64
C PHE A 118 3.59 16.78 3.53
N LYS A 119 2.34 17.20 3.33
CA LYS A 119 1.19 16.44 3.81
C LYS A 119 1.15 15.10 3.05
N SER A 120 1.84 14.09 3.54
CA SER A 120 1.59 12.72 3.09
C SER A 120 0.22 12.31 3.64
N SER A 121 -0.74 12.08 2.75
CA SER A 121 -2.04 11.53 3.14
C SER A 121 -1.82 10.15 3.76
N SER A 122 -2.19 9.98 5.01
CA SER A 122 -2.15 8.67 5.66
C SER A 122 -3.28 7.79 5.12
N VAL A 123 -3.09 6.48 5.18
CA VAL A 123 -4.16 5.52 4.82
C VAL A 123 -5.44 5.79 5.62
N ARG A 124 -5.28 6.15 6.90
CA ARG A 124 -6.41 6.51 7.78
C ARG A 124 -7.18 7.72 7.29
N GLU A 125 -6.48 8.81 7.00
CA GLU A 125 -7.12 10.04 6.51
C GLU A 125 -7.84 9.78 5.19
N ARG A 126 -7.21 9.04 4.28
CA ARG A 126 -7.83 8.72 2.99
C ARG A 126 -9.03 7.78 3.15
N ALA A 127 -8.95 6.78 4.03
CA ALA A 127 -10.06 5.90 4.32
C ALA A 127 -11.26 6.65 4.92
N LEU A 128 -11.03 7.54 5.87
CA LEU A 128 -12.08 8.38 6.46
C LEU A 128 -12.72 9.27 5.40
N TYR A 129 -11.90 9.96 4.60
CA TYR A 129 -12.38 10.80 3.51
C TYR A 129 -13.23 10.04 2.50
N LEU A 130 -12.76 8.88 2.02
CA LEU A 130 -13.52 8.06 1.08
C LEU A 130 -14.81 7.54 1.71
N ASN A 131 -14.78 7.16 2.99
CA ASN A 131 -15.97 6.69 3.69
C ASN A 131 -17.04 7.79 3.77
N GLU A 132 -16.66 9.02 4.06
CA GLU A 132 -17.58 10.17 4.09
C GLU A 132 -18.14 10.45 2.69
N GLN A 133 -17.27 10.52 1.67
CA GLN A 133 -17.68 10.84 0.31
C GLN A 133 -18.62 9.79 -0.30
N LEU A 134 -18.36 8.50 -0.02
CA LEU A 134 -19.19 7.40 -0.54
C LEU A 134 -20.59 7.34 0.09
N GLN A 135 -20.83 8.03 1.21
CA GLN A 135 -22.15 8.17 1.82
C GLN A 135 -22.98 9.30 1.19
N LEU A 136 -22.35 10.20 0.43
CA LEU A 136 -23.06 11.29 -0.25
C LEU A 136 -23.75 10.77 -1.52
N PRO A 137 -24.80 11.49 -2.03
CA PRO A 137 -25.31 11.28 -3.37
C PRO A 137 -24.21 11.35 -4.43
N GLU A 138 -24.33 10.58 -5.52
CA GLU A 138 -23.24 10.45 -6.51
C GLU A 138 -22.81 11.79 -7.12
N ASP A 139 -23.74 12.70 -7.34
CA ASP A 139 -23.53 14.04 -7.90
C ASP A 139 -22.85 15.03 -6.92
N GLU A 140 -22.82 14.69 -5.64
CA GLU A 140 -22.17 15.50 -4.60
C GLU A 140 -20.76 14.99 -4.23
N ARG A 141 -20.35 13.81 -4.73
CA ARG A 141 -19.08 13.17 -4.37
C ARG A 141 -17.87 13.85 -5.01
N VAL A 142 -16.89 14.19 -4.20
CA VAL A 142 -15.57 14.63 -4.65
C VAL A 142 -14.53 13.55 -4.29
N LEU A 143 -14.40 12.53 -5.12
CA LEU A 143 -13.62 11.33 -4.81
C LEU A 143 -12.14 11.47 -5.14
N SER A 144 -11.75 12.34 -6.06
CA SER A 144 -10.36 12.60 -6.43
C SER A 144 -10.01 14.06 -6.14
N ILE A 145 -8.95 14.26 -5.37
CA ILE A 145 -8.36 15.58 -5.12
C ILE A 145 -6.88 15.45 -5.47
N GLU A 146 -6.45 16.11 -6.55
CA GLU A 146 -5.12 15.93 -7.14
C GLU A 146 -3.99 16.15 -6.13
N GLU A 147 -4.13 17.12 -5.25
CA GLU A 147 -3.15 17.44 -4.20
C GLU A 147 -3.03 16.35 -3.13
N LEU A 148 -4.15 15.72 -2.74
CA LEU A 148 -4.16 14.61 -1.78
C LEU A 148 -3.68 13.30 -2.42
N ASP A 149 -4.06 13.07 -3.68
CA ASP A 149 -3.68 11.87 -4.43
C ASP A 149 -2.17 11.86 -4.72
N ALA A 150 -1.59 13.03 -5.01
CA ALA A 150 -0.15 13.18 -5.18
C ALA A 150 0.65 12.96 -3.88
N GLY A 151 0.02 13.22 -2.73
CA GLY A 151 0.62 13.05 -1.41
C GLY A 151 0.62 11.61 -0.87
N GLN A 152 -0.07 10.67 -1.53
CA GLN A 152 -0.10 9.27 -1.10
C GLN A 152 1.26 8.59 -1.26
N VAL A 153 1.80 8.08 -0.15
CA VAL A 153 3.08 7.38 -0.10
C VAL A 153 2.85 5.87 0.00
N MET A 154 3.60 5.11 -0.80
CA MET A 154 3.61 3.65 -0.71
C MET A 154 4.12 3.17 0.65
N HIS A 155 3.44 2.16 1.21
CA HIS A 155 3.81 1.57 2.47
C HIS A 155 4.88 0.51 2.28
N LYS A 156 5.98 0.65 3.02
CA LYS A 156 7.04 -0.34 3.12
C LYS A 156 6.86 -1.08 4.45
N PRO A 157 7.10 -2.40 4.49
CA PRO A 157 7.18 -3.12 5.75
C PRO A 157 8.20 -2.40 6.64
N GLY A 158 7.90 -2.29 7.94
CA GLY A 158 8.80 -1.67 8.90
C GLY A 158 10.22 -2.23 8.80
N LYS A 159 11.22 -1.43 9.12
CA LYS A 159 12.59 -1.93 9.26
C LYS A 159 12.60 -2.91 10.42
N LEU A 160 13.11 -4.10 10.15
CA LEU A 160 13.49 -5.08 11.16
C LEU A 160 14.56 -4.50 12.07
#